data_b1244f6c86af17b9d5161e53d6402444
#
_entry.id   b1244f6c86af17b9d5161e53d6402444
#
_cell.length_a   1.000
_cell.length_b   1.000
_cell.length_c   1.000
_cell.angle_alpha   90.00
_cell.angle_beta   90.00
_cell.angle_gamma   90.00
#
_symmetry.space_group_name_H-M   'P 1'
#
loop_
_entity.id
_entity.type
_entity.pdbx_description
1 polymer ?
#
loop_
_entity_poly.entity_id
_entity_poly.type
_entity_poly.pdbx_seq_one_letter_code
_entity_poly.pdbx_strand_id
1 'polypeptide(L)'
;MNILVIGNGFDLAHKLPTRYNDFLGFVERFLNIINTPQILRQGELKNTEKTVYKYIDHLIFNEQQLCKELEQLVKDNIWIEYFLQNPMYQKENWIDFENEISKVIQSLDQDMFFKDGEKSELSEKMQNLSNPFLHKKYSKYTAAMRTASALTHGKGESITYKEIRDRLYNDLNKLIRALEIYLTDYVEKEECNCVLPDIQEIVKENVKGADGEEQIKYCKVLSFNYTNTYERLYLDKQQIQNSIDYIHGKAKLFNTVENNNMVLGIDEYLTDERKDRETEFICLLYTSDA
;
A
#
# COMPACT_ATOMS: atom_id res chain seq x y z
N MET A 1 -22.36 -14.85 20.55
CA MET A 1 -22.12 -13.89 19.47
C MET A 1 -21.02 -14.49 18.61
N ASN A 2 -21.29 -14.75 17.35
CA ASN A 2 -20.31 -15.31 16.44
C ASN A 2 -19.50 -14.18 15.82
N ILE A 3 -18.21 -14.39 15.65
CA ILE A 3 -17.28 -13.43 15.02
C ILE A 3 -16.73 -14.11 13.77
N LEU A 4 -16.87 -13.46 12.63
CA LEU A 4 -16.26 -13.87 11.37
C LEU A 4 -15.00 -13.00 11.15
N VAL A 5 -13.87 -13.66 10.95
CA VAL A 5 -12.60 -12.98 10.62
C VAL A 5 -12.33 -13.18 9.13
N ILE A 6 -12.14 -12.08 8.40
CA ILE A 6 -11.86 -12.11 6.96
C ILE A 6 -10.55 -11.38 6.65
N GLY A 7 -9.84 -11.89 5.68
CA GLY A 7 -8.60 -11.31 5.15
C GLY A 7 -8.57 -11.41 3.61
N ASN A 8 -7.46 -11.08 2.98
CA ASN A 8 -7.34 -10.99 1.52
C ASN A 8 -7.80 -12.24 0.76
N GLY A 9 -7.70 -13.43 1.37
CA GLY A 9 -8.27 -14.67 0.82
C GLY A 9 -9.76 -14.59 0.53
N PHE A 10 -10.50 -13.79 1.29
CA PHE A 10 -11.93 -13.56 1.05
C PHE A 10 -12.16 -12.85 -0.28
N ASP A 11 -11.45 -11.76 -0.55
CA ASP A 11 -11.55 -11.04 -1.83
C ASP A 11 -11.10 -11.89 -3.02
N LEU A 12 -10.02 -12.66 -2.84
CA LEU A 12 -9.51 -13.57 -3.86
C LEU A 12 -10.48 -14.69 -4.20
N ALA A 13 -11.24 -15.22 -3.19
CA ALA A 13 -12.31 -16.20 -3.42
C ALA A 13 -13.43 -15.61 -4.28
N HIS A 14 -13.66 -14.30 -4.19
CA HIS A 14 -14.58 -13.54 -5.04
C HIS A 14 -13.96 -13.11 -6.38
N LYS A 15 -12.76 -13.59 -6.70
CA LYS A 15 -12.01 -13.29 -7.94
C LYS A 15 -11.63 -11.82 -8.11
N LEU A 16 -11.57 -11.07 -7.03
CA LEU A 16 -11.14 -9.67 -7.07
C LEU A 16 -9.60 -9.59 -7.12
N PRO A 17 -9.04 -8.71 -7.95
CA PRO A 17 -7.60 -8.53 -8.08
C PRO A 17 -7.06 -7.65 -6.93
N THR A 18 -6.98 -8.21 -5.72
CA THR A 18 -6.61 -7.48 -4.49
C THR A 18 -5.22 -7.84 -3.95
N ARG A 19 -4.41 -8.58 -4.72
CA ARG A 19 -3.02 -8.82 -4.35
C ARG A 19 -2.17 -7.57 -4.60
N TYR A 20 -1.12 -7.39 -3.83
CA TYR A 20 -0.13 -6.32 -4.08
C TYR A 20 0.47 -6.40 -5.50
N ASN A 21 0.63 -7.60 -6.03
CA ASN A 21 1.07 -7.81 -7.40
C ASN A 21 0.08 -7.32 -8.45
N ASP A 22 -1.21 -7.49 -8.20
CA ASP A 22 -2.26 -6.99 -9.10
C ASP A 22 -2.20 -5.45 -9.14
N PHE A 23 -2.03 -4.82 -7.98
CA PHE A 23 -1.82 -3.39 -7.86
C PHE A 23 -0.55 -2.91 -8.57
N LEU A 24 0.61 -3.55 -8.34
CA LEU A 24 1.86 -3.18 -9.01
C LEU A 24 1.75 -3.34 -10.53
N GLY A 25 1.13 -4.43 -10.99
CA GLY A 25 0.88 -4.64 -12.41
C GLY A 25 -0.06 -3.58 -13.02
N PHE A 26 -1.04 -3.09 -12.26
CA PHE A 26 -1.87 -1.96 -12.65
C PHE A 26 -1.04 -0.68 -12.76
N VAL A 27 -0.25 -0.35 -11.75
CA VAL A 27 0.60 0.86 -11.72
C VAL A 27 1.61 0.86 -12.88
N GLU A 28 2.26 -0.28 -13.15
CA GLU A 28 3.20 -0.41 -14.25
C GLU A 28 2.53 -0.12 -15.60
N ARG A 29 1.34 -0.69 -15.85
CA ARG A 29 0.57 -0.42 -17.06
C ARG A 29 0.11 1.03 -17.14
N PHE A 30 -0.36 1.60 -16.03
CA PHE A 30 -0.75 3.00 -15.96
C PHE A 30 0.41 3.92 -16.36
N LEU A 31 1.57 3.76 -15.74
CA LEU A 31 2.78 4.54 -16.06
C LEU A 31 3.21 4.38 -17.53
N ASN A 32 3.15 3.16 -18.05
CA ASN A 32 3.47 2.91 -19.46
C ASN A 32 2.50 3.62 -20.41
N ILE A 33 1.20 3.64 -20.09
CA ILE A 33 0.19 4.26 -20.96
C ILE A 33 0.31 5.77 -20.94
N ILE A 34 0.42 6.41 -19.77
CA ILE A 34 0.52 7.87 -19.68
C ILE A 34 1.79 8.41 -20.35
N ASN A 35 2.87 7.63 -20.33
CA ASN A 35 4.15 7.99 -20.95
C ASN A 35 4.23 7.64 -22.46
N THR A 36 3.25 6.88 -23.00
CA THR A 36 3.26 6.44 -24.40
C THR A 36 2.30 7.26 -25.24
N PRO A 37 2.75 7.83 -26.37
CA PRO A 37 1.86 8.55 -27.30
C PRO A 37 0.69 7.68 -27.74
N GLN A 38 -0.51 8.28 -27.83
CA GLN A 38 -1.77 7.61 -28.18
C GLN A 38 -1.70 6.72 -29.44
N ILE A 39 -0.88 7.12 -30.42
CA ILE A 39 -0.72 6.46 -31.71
C ILE A 39 -0.12 5.04 -31.57
N LEU A 40 0.61 4.76 -30.49
CA LEU A 40 1.31 3.49 -30.29
C LEU A 40 0.53 2.48 -29.41
N ARG A 41 -0.66 2.85 -28.92
CA ARG A 41 -1.45 2.02 -27.99
C ARG A 41 -2.29 0.91 -28.65
N GLN A 42 -2.27 0.81 -29.99
CA GLN A 42 -3.07 -0.15 -30.75
C GLN A 42 -2.27 -1.46 -30.98
N GLY A 43 -2.23 -2.33 -29.95
CA GLY A 43 -1.69 -3.69 -30.06
C GLY A 43 -2.73 -4.75 -29.64
N GLU A 44 -2.58 -6.00 -30.07
CA GLU A 44 -3.43 -7.11 -29.64
C GLU A 44 -3.16 -7.44 -28.16
N LEU A 45 -4.07 -7.02 -27.28
CA LEU A 45 -3.99 -7.25 -25.83
C LEU A 45 -4.73 -8.54 -25.44
N LYS A 46 -4.16 -9.30 -24.51
CA LYS A 46 -4.85 -10.42 -23.85
C LYS A 46 -6.12 -9.91 -23.15
N ASN A 47 -7.13 -10.78 -23.00
CA ASN A 47 -8.45 -10.35 -22.49
C ASN A 47 -8.41 -9.68 -21.10
N THR A 48 -7.57 -10.16 -20.19
CA THR A 48 -7.36 -9.56 -18.86
C THR A 48 -6.68 -8.19 -18.91
N GLU A 49 -5.79 -8.00 -19.89
CA GLU A 49 -5.14 -6.71 -20.10
C GLU A 49 -6.13 -5.67 -20.66
N LYS A 50 -7.10 -6.11 -21.49
CA LYS A 50 -8.11 -5.21 -22.09
C LYS A 50 -8.93 -4.48 -21.03
N THR A 51 -9.25 -5.10 -19.89
CA THR A 51 -10.03 -4.47 -18.82
C THR A 51 -9.25 -3.33 -18.18
N VAL A 52 -7.99 -3.56 -17.78
CA VAL A 52 -7.12 -2.53 -17.21
C VAL A 52 -6.90 -1.37 -18.18
N TYR A 53 -6.64 -1.66 -19.46
CA TYR A 53 -6.43 -0.61 -20.47
C TYR A 53 -7.68 0.23 -20.70
N LYS A 54 -8.87 -0.40 -20.77
CA LYS A 54 -10.14 0.32 -20.89
C LYS A 54 -10.39 1.25 -19.71
N TYR A 55 -10.06 0.77 -18.51
CA TYR A 55 -10.20 1.57 -17.30
C TYR A 55 -9.23 2.77 -17.32
N ILE A 56 -7.96 2.57 -17.68
CA ILE A 56 -6.98 3.65 -17.76
C ILE A 56 -7.38 4.67 -18.84
N ASP A 57 -7.87 4.22 -19.99
CA ASP A 57 -8.41 5.11 -21.03
C ASP A 57 -9.61 5.90 -20.48
N HIS A 58 -10.50 5.26 -19.71
CA HIS A 58 -11.61 5.95 -19.06
C HIS A 58 -11.12 7.05 -18.10
N LEU A 59 -10.12 6.79 -17.27
CA LEU A 59 -9.50 7.79 -16.40
C LEU A 59 -8.95 8.99 -17.21
N ILE A 60 -8.22 8.70 -18.28
CA ILE A 60 -7.59 9.73 -19.10
C ILE A 60 -8.63 10.65 -19.77
N PHE A 61 -9.73 10.08 -20.26
CA PHE A 61 -10.70 10.84 -21.05
C PHE A 61 -11.85 11.40 -20.21
N ASN A 62 -12.29 10.71 -19.18
CA ASN A 62 -13.51 11.06 -18.45
C ASN A 62 -13.27 11.52 -17.00
N GLU A 63 -12.17 11.07 -16.37
CA GLU A 63 -11.86 11.37 -14.96
C GLU A 63 -10.45 11.98 -14.84
N GLN A 64 -10.19 13.04 -15.60
CA GLN A 64 -8.86 13.65 -15.73
C GLN A 64 -8.26 14.11 -14.40
N GLN A 65 -9.08 14.52 -13.44
CA GLN A 65 -8.59 14.94 -12.11
C GLN A 65 -8.06 13.73 -11.32
N LEU A 66 -8.80 12.63 -11.31
CA LEU A 66 -8.36 11.38 -10.66
C LEU A 66 -7.13 10.79 -11.36
N CYS A 67 -7.09 10.87 -12.70
CA CYS A 67 -5.93 10.45 -13.49
C CYS A 67 -4.67 11.25 -13.11
N LYS A 68 -4.76 12.56 -12.96
CA LYS A 68 -3.64 13.42 -12.53
C LYS A 68 -3.23 13.15 -11.09
N GLU A 69 -4.20 12.95 -10.19
CA GLU A 69 -3.92 12.58 -8.81
C GLU A 69 -3.13 11.27 -8.78
N LEU A 70 -3.61 10.23 -9.45
CA LEU A 70 -2.93 8.94 -9.51
C LEU A 70 -1.52 9.06 -10.11
N GLU A 71 -1.34 9.84 -11.18
CA GLU A 71 -0.02 10.11 -11.77
C GLU A 71 0.94 10.74 -10.73
N GLN A 72 0.49 11.73 -9.97
CA GLN A 72 1.30 12.40 -8.94
C GLN A 72 1.67 11.48 -7.77
N LEU A 73 0.81 10.51 -7.46
CA LEU A 73 1.03 9.55 -6.39
C LEU A 73 2.04 8.46 -6.77
N VAL A 74 2.01 8.01 -8.03
CA VAL A 74 2.81 6.86 -8.47
C VAL A 74 4.10 7.25 -9.19
N LYS A 75 4.14 8.42 -9.83
CA LYS A 75 5.33 8.89 -10.54
C LYS A 75 6.42 9.26 -9.55
N ASP A 76 7.64 8.80 -9.81
CA ASP A 76 8.81 9.04 -8.96
C ASP A 76 8.63 8.59 -7.49
N ASN A 77 7.66 7.72 -7.21
CA ASN A 77 7.45 7.14 -5.88
C ASN A 77 8.52 6.09 -5.60
N ILE A 78 9.29 6.28 -4.53
CA ILE A 78 10.45 5.44 -4.19
C ILE A 78 10.05 3.99 -3.89
N TRP A 79 8.87 3.76 -3.29
CA TRP A 79 8.40 2.41 -2.96
C TRP A 79 7.94 1.64 -4.19
N ILE A 80 7.24 2.31 -5.10
CA ILE A 80 6.85 1.72 -6.39
C ILE A 80 8.09 1.32 -7.19
N GLU A 81 9.08 2.22 -7.26
CA GLU A 81 10.35 1.94 -7.93
C GLU A 81 11.08 0.75 -7.27
N TYR A 82 11.10 0.69 -5.93
CA TYR A 82 11.69 -0.41 -5.18
C TYR A 82 10.99 -1.74 -5.44
N PHE A 83 9.66 -1.77 -5.34
CA PHE A 83 8.89 -3.00 -5.53
C PHE A 83 8.96 -3.53 -6.95
N LEU A 84 8.87 -2.66 -7.96
CA LEU A 84 8.99 -3.05 -9.36
C LEU A 84 10.38 -3.62 -9.71
N GLN A 85 11.43 -3.20 -8.98
CA GLN A 85 12.78 -3.75 -9.14
C GLN A 85 13.06 -4.96 -8.24
N ASN A 86 12.15 -5.31 -7.32
CA ASN A 86 12.36 -6.41 -6.37
C ASN A 86 12.37 -7.77 -7.09
N PRO A 87 13.40 -8.61 -6.88
CA PRO A 87 13.52 -9.91 -7.52
C PRO A 87 12.34 -10.87 -7.21
N MET A 88 11.74 -10.78 -6.03
CA MET A 88 10.59 -11.61 -5.65
C MET A 88 9.38 -11.27 -6.52
N TYR A 89 9.08 -9.97 -6.71
CA TYR A 89 8.03 -9.53 -7.62
C TYR A 89 8.29 -10.01 -9.06
N GLN A 90 9.51 -9.79 -9.56
CA GLN A 90 9.85 -10.11 -10.96
C GLN A 90 9.86 -11.61 -11.28
N LYS A 91 10.30 -12.45 -10.33
CA LYS A 91 10.48 -13.89 -10.56
C LYS A 91 9.29 -14.72 -10.09
N GLU A 92 8.76 -14.41 -8.91
CA GLU A 92 7.77 -15.23 -8.22
C GLU A 92 6.36 -14.64 -8.35
N ASN A 93 6.24 -13.45 -8.89
CA ASN A 93 4.98 -12.70 -8.98
C ASN A 93 4.27 -12.64 -7.61
N TRP A 94 5.06 -12.45 -6.56
CA TRP A 94 4.60 -12.31 -5.18
C TRP A 94 5.49 -11.33 -4.42
N ILE A 95 4.89 -10.50 -3.57
CA ILE A 95 5.60 -9.55 -2.73
C ILE A 95 4.78 -9.26 -1.48
N ASP A 96 5.46 -9.10 -0.37
CA ASP A 96 4.92 -8.67 0.91
C ASP A 96 5.43 -7.24 1.16
N PHE A 97 4.53 -6.27 1.05
CA PHE A 97 4.88 -4.86 1.17
C PHE A 97 5.39 -4.52 2.56
N GLU A 98 4.70 -5.01 3.60
CA GLU A 98 5.05 -4.72 4.99
C GLU A 98 6.45 -5.22 5.33
N ASN A 99 6.75 -6.47 4.97
CA ASN A 99 8.07 -7.05 5.19
C ASN A 99 9.17 -6.31 4.40
N GLU A 100 8.91 -5.94 3.15
CA GLU A 100 9.89 -5.21 2.34
C GLU A 100 10.10 -3.77 2.83
N ILE A 101 9.05 -3.07 3.26
CA ILE A 101 9.14 -1.76 3.91
C ILE A 101 9.99 -1.88 5.18
N SER A 102 9.70 -2.86 6.02
CA SER A 102 10.44 -3.13 7.26
C SER A 102 11.94 -3.30 7.00
N LYS A 103 12.32 -4.11 6.01
CA LYS A 103 13.74 -4.32 5.64
C LYS A 103 14.45 -3.02 5.27
N VAL A 104 13.80 -2.17 4.48
CA VAL A 104 14.37 -0.89 4.04
C VAL A 104 14.54 0.06 5.22
N ILE A 105 13.50 0.23 6.05
CA ILE A 105 13.55 1.13 7.22
C ILE A 105 14.58 0.64 8.23
N GLN A 106 14.62 -0.65 8.56
CA GLN A 106 15.60 -1.21 9.48
C GLN A 106 17.03 -1.02 8.99
N SER A 107 17.27 -1.18 7.68
CA SER A 107 18.61 -0.96 7.12
C SER A 107 19.05 0.49 7.21
N LEU A 108 18.15 1.45 6.92
CA LEU A 108 18.42 2.87 7.04
C LEU A 108 18.71 3.26 8.50
N ASP A 109 17.91 2.76 9.43
CA ASP A 109 18.12 3.01 10.87
C ASP A 109 19.45 2.45 11.36
N GLN A 110 19.85 1.25 10.92
CA GLN A 110 21.17 0.69 11.24
C GLN A 110 22.31 1.55 10.69
N ASP A 111 22.15 2.10 9.49
CA ASP A 111 23.16 2.95 8.86
C ASP A 111 23.31 4.31 9.56
N MET A 112 22.26 4.82 10.20
CA MET A 112 22.28 6.05 11.01
C MET A 112 23.04 5.89 12.32
N PHE A 113 23.06 4.69 12.89
CA PHE A 113 23.70 4.40 14.17
C PHE A 113 25.00 3.69 13.94
N PHE A 114 26.12 4.44 14.01
CA PHE A 114 27.43 3.84 14.19
C PHE A 114 27.50 3.12 15.53
N LYS A 115 28.15 1.97 15.52
CA LYS A 115 28.30 1.06 16.68
C LYS A 115 28.93 1.67 17.93
N ASP A 116 29.43 2.91 17.89
CA ASP A 116 30.26 3.51 18.93
C ASP A 116 29.67 4.80 19.54
N GLY A 117 28.38 4.89 19.76
CA GLY A 117 27.80 5.78 20.79
C GLY A 117 28.05 7.30 20.72
N GLU A 118 28.80 7.81 19.76
CA GLU A 118 29.05 9.25 19.60
C GLU A 118 28.01 9.86 18.64
N LYS A 119 27.03 10.57 19.23
CA LYS A 119 26.17 11.51 18.51
C LYS A 119 27.01 12.71 18.05
N SER A 120 27.75 12.58 16.96
CA SER A 120 28.40 13.75 16.35
C SER A 120 27.46 14.30 15.26
N GLU A 121 27.45 15.64 15.07
CA GLU A 121 26.78 16.31 13.94
C GLU A 121 27.21 15.73 12.56
N LEU A 122 28.35 15.02 12.52
CA LEU A 122 28.83 14.27 11.37
C LEU A 122 27.99 13.00 11.08
N SER A 123 27.29 12.43 12.07
CA SER A 123 26.43 11.24 11.90
C SER A 123 25.14 11.53 11.13
N GLU A 124 24.71 12.80 11.04
CA GLU A 124 23.59 13.19 10.18
C GLU A 124 23.95 13.19 8.70
N LYS A 125 25.23 13.22 8.35
CA LYS A 125 25.69 13.18 6.97
C LYS A 125 25.85 11.75 6.51
N MET A 126 25.07 11.37 5.50
CA MET A 126 25.14 10.04 4.90
C MET A 126 26.56 9.66 4.50
N GLN A 127 27.07 8.57 5.06
CA GLN A 127 28.39 8.02 4.72
C GLN A 127 28.26 6.80 3.81
N ASN A 128 27.45 5.82 4.20
CA ASN A 128 27.17 4.62 3.42
C ASN A 128 25.72 4.20 3.65
N LEU A 129 25.13 3.55 2.67
CA LEU A 129 23.81 2.91 2.76
C LEU A 129 23.99 1.41 2.55
N SER A 130 23.59 0.61 3.52
CA SER A 130 23.71 -0.85 3.46
C SER A 130 22.65 -1.47 2.55
N ASN A 131 21.46 -0.85 2.46
CA ASN A 131 20.44 -1.30 1.54
C ASN A 131 20.86 -1.08 0.09
N PRO A 132 20.95 -2.14 -0.76
CA PRO A 132 21.48 -2.02 -2.13
C PRO A 132 20.67 -1.08 -3.03
N PHE A 133 19.35 -1.02 -2.86
CA PHE A 133 18.49 -0.13 -3.62
C PHE A 133 18.72 1.34 -3.24
N LEU A 134 18.70 1.66 -1.94
CA LEU A 134 18.98 3.01 -1.46
C LEU A 134 20.40 3.43 -1.80
N HIS A 135 21.38 2.54 -1.67
CA HIS A 135 22.74 2.79 -2.07
C HIS A 135 22.84 3.17 -3.56
N LYS A 136 22.24 2.39 -4.45
CA LYS A 136 22.20 2.69 -5.89
C LYS A 136 21.53 4.03 -6.17
N LYS A 137 20.38 4.31 -5.53
CA LYS A 137 19.59 5.53 -5.74
C LYS A 137 20.32 6.78 -5.26
N TYR A 138 20.98 6.69 -4.13
CA TYR A 138 21.64 7.85 -3.48
C TYR A 138 23.17 7.83 -3.54
N SER A 139 23.77 6.95 -4.34
CA SER A 139 25.24 6.81 -4.45
C SER A 139 25.98 8.11 -4.73
N LYS A 140 25.40 8.99 -5.55
CA LYS A 140 25.99 10.31 -5.86
C LYS A 140 26.16 11.23 -4.64
N TYR A 141 25.44 10.96 -3.55
CA TYR A 141 25.48 11.74 -2.30
C TYR A 141 26.39 11.13 -1.23
N THR A 142 26.97 9.94 -1.46
CA THR A 142 27.89 9.32 -0.48
C THR A 142 29.16 10.13 -0.30
N ALA A 143 29.80 10.00 0.86
CA ALA A 143 31.04 10.76 1.17
C ALA A 143 32.13 10.54 0.13
N ALA A 144 32.30 9.31 -0.36
CA ALA A 144 33.29 8.99 -1.39
C ALA A 144 33.03 9.72 -2.72
N MET A 145 31.77 9.74 -3.16
CA MET A 145 31.38 10.45 -4.41
C MET A 145 31.49 11.96 -4.25
N ARG A 146 31.19 12.52 -3.07
CA ARG A 146 31.37 13.95 -2.79
C ARG A 146 32.84 14.34 -2.85
N THR A 147 33.75 13.53 -2.31
CA THR A 147 35.20 13.80 -2.38
C THR A 147 35.65 13.80 -3.84
N ALA A 148 35.25 12.84 -4.63
CA ALA A 148 35.55 12.78 -6.05
C ALA A 148 34.96 13.97 -6.83
N SER A 149 33.70 14.36 -6.56
CA SER A 149 33.05 15.51 -7.19
C SER A 149 33.65 16.85 -6.77
N ALA A 150 34.07 17.01 -5.52
CA ALA A 150 34.75 18.21 -5.03
C ALA A 150 36.11 18.42 -5.71
N LEU A 151 36.80 17.33 -6.02
CA LEU A 151 38.08 17.38 -6.77
C LEU A 151 37.88 17.71 -8.25
N THR A 152 36.66 17.53 -8.79
CA THR A 152 36.33 17.75 -10.21
C THR A 152 35.48 18.99 -10.48
N HIS A 153 35.39 19.98 -9.57
CA HIS A 153 34.76 21.30 -9.72
C HIS A 153 33.25 21.41 -9.40
N GLY A 154 32.65 20.47 -8.66
CA GLY A 154 31.25 20.60 -8.18
C GLY A 154 31.17 20.85 -6.68
N LYS A 155 30.36 21.82 -6.22
CA LYS A 155 29.82 21.79 -4.85
C LYS A 155 28.94 20.55 -4.78
N GLY A 156 29.43 19.46 -4.20
CA GLY A 156 28.67 18.22 -4.07
C GLY A 156 27.39 18.48 -3.26
N GLU A 157 26.24 18.24 -3.87
CA GLU A 157 24.97 18.17 -3.13
C GLU A 157 25.12 17.12 -2.02
N SER A 158 24.64 17.42 -0.83
CA SER A 158 24.62 16.49 0.31
C SER A 158 23.18 16.15 0.63
N ILE A 159 22.92 14.91 0.99
CA ILE A 159 21.65 14.46 1.52
C ILE A 159 21.88 13.88 2.91
N THR A 160 20.94 14.06 3.81
CA THR A 160 20.95 13.52 5.16
C THR A 160 20.09 12.25 5.24
N TYR A 161 20.34 11.42 6.26
CA TYR A 161 19.47 10.28 6.56
C TYR A 161 18.02 10.72 6.84
N LYS A 162 17.85 11.86 7.51
CA LYS A 162 16.52 12.44 7.77
C LYS A 162 15.78 12.74 6.47
N GLU A 163 16.42 13.37 5.50
CA GLU A 163 15.80 13.67 4.21
C GLU A 163 15.41 12.40 3.44
N ILE A 164 16.21 11.33 3.53
CA ILE A 164 15.85 10.03 2.94
C ILE A 164 14.65 9.43 3.67
N ARG A 165 14.63 9.46 5.02
CA ARG A 165 13.52 8.96 5.83
C ARG A 165 12.24 9.71 5.53
N ASP A 166 12.28 11.04 5.54
CA ASP A 166 11.13 11.89 5.24
C ASP A 166 10.59 11.63 3.82
N ARG A 167 11.48 11.36 2.85
CA ARG A 167 11.09 10.95 1.51
C ARG A 167 10.40 9.58 1.50
N LEU A 168 10.94 8.59 2.20
CA LEU A 168 10.34 7.26 2.34
C LEU A 168 8.96 7.35 2.96
N TYR A 169 8.80 8.13 4.04
CA TYR A 169 7.51 8.35 4.69
C TYR A 169 6.48 9.01 3.77
N ASN A 170 6.84 10.12 3.15
CA ASN A 170 5.95 10.83 2.23
C ASN A 170 5.52 9.96 1.04
N ASP A 171 6.45 9.21 0.46
CA ASP A 171 6.14 8.35 -0.67
C ASP A 171 5.37 7.08 -0.23
N LEU A 172 5.48 6.64 1.04
CA LEU A 172 4.62 5.59 1.60
C LEU A 172 3.15 6.05 1.68
N ASN A 173 2.91 7.25 2.19
CA ASN A 173 1.56 7.82 2.23
C ASN A 173 0.95 7.98 0.84
N LYS A 174 1.75 8.36 -0.16
CA LYS A 174 1.32 8.38 -1.56
C LYS A 174 1.01 6.98 -2.10
N LEU A 175 1.83 5.99 -1.76
CA LEU A 175 1.60 4.58 -2.13
C LEU A 175 0.28 4.08 -1.57
N ILE A 176 0.01 4.34 -0.27
CA ILE A 176 -1.24 3.96 0.41
C ILE A 176 -2.43 4.63 -0.30
N ARG A 177 -2.34 5.90 -0.64
CA ARG A 177 -3.40 6.60 -1.37
C ARG A 177 -3.60 6.05 -2.79
N ALA A 178 -2.55 5.71 -3.50
CA ALA A 178 -2.64 5.08 -4.83
C ALA A 178 -3.30 3.70 -4.75
N LEU A 179 -2.95 2.89 -3.73
CA LEU A 179 -3.59 1.61 -3.45
C LEU A 179 -5.08 1.81 -3.11
N GLU A 180 -5.43 2.82 -2.32
CA GLU A 180 -6.81 3.15 -1.99
C GLU A 180 -7.64 3.47 -3.24
N ILE A 181 -7.12 4.31 -4.15
CA ILE A 181 -7.78 4.62 -5.44
C ILE A 181 -7.94 3.33 -6.26
N TYR A 182 -6.90 2.51 -6.35
CA TYR A 182 -6.97 1.24 -7.05
C TYR A 182 -8.07 0.33 -6.52
N LEU A 183 -8.16 0.17 -5.20
CA LEU A 183 -9.16 -0.70 -4.58
C LEU A 183 -10.59 -0.17 -4.74
N THR A 184 -10.80 1.14 -4.58
CA THR A 184 -12.14 1.74 -4.58
C THR A 184 -12.66 2.10 -5.96
N ASP A 185 -11.79 2.50 -6.89
CA ASP A 185 -12.23 2.96 -8.21
C ASP A 185 -12.05 1.89 -9.30
N TYR A 186 -11.01 1.06 -9.21
CA TYR A 186 -10.83 -0.03 -10.17
C TYR A 186 -11.43 -1.35 -9.68
N VAL A 187 -11.00 -1.85 -8.50
CA VAL A 187 -11.40 -3.19 -8.02
C VAL A 187 -12.87 -3.26 -7.66
N GLU A 188 -13.42 -2.26 -6.96
CA GLU A 188 -14.83 -2.28 -6.55
C GLU A 188 -15.81 -2.10 -7.72
N LYS A 189 -15.36 -1.53 -8.86
CA LYS A 189 -16.13 -1.45 -10.10
C LYS A 189 -16.12 -2.75 -10.91
N GLU A 190 -15.20 -3.67 -10.63
CA GLU A 190 -15.24 -5.00 -11.25
C GLU A 190 -16.53 -5.73 -10.85
N GLU A 191 -17.21 -6.29 -11.84
CA GLU A 191 -18.46 -7.01 -11.63
C GLU A 191 -18.23 -8.30 -10.85
N CYS A 192 -18.28 -8.23 -9.53
CA CYS A 192 -18.30 -9.38 -8.65
C CYS A 192 -19.73 -9.59 -8.12
N ASN A 193 -20.47 -10.49 -8.76
CA ASN A 193 -21.82 -10.88 -8.34
C ASN A 193 -21.84 -12.27 -7.70
N CYS A 194 -20.68 -12.83 -7.40
CA CYS A 194 -20.57 -14.18 -6.88
C CYS A 194 -20.64 -14.19 -5.36
N VAL A 195 -21.84 -14.34 -4.81
CA VAL A 195 -22.04 -14.67 -3.39
C VAL A 195 -21.66 -16.13 -3.19
N LEU A 196 -20.78 -16.42 -2.25
CA LEU A 196 -20.39 -17.78 -1.90
C LEU A 196 -21.43 -18.38 -0.93
N PRO A 197 -22.10 -19.49 -1.28
CA PRO A 197 -23.19 -20.07 -0.46
C PRO A 197 -22.72 -20.38 0.96
N ASP A 198 -21.55 -20.99 1.13
CA ASP A 198 -21.01 -21.36 2.44
C ASP A 198 -20.81 -20.14 3.35
N ILE A 199 -20.37 -19.02 2.79
CA ILE A 199 -20.23 -17.77 3.54
C ILE A 199 -21.60 -17.22 3.91
N GLN A 200 -22.59 -17.30 3.00
CA GLN A 200 -23.93 -16.82 3.24
C GLN A 200 -24.62 -17.57 4.40
N GLU A 201 -24.36 -18.87 4.54
CA GLU A 201 -24.90 -19.67 5.65
C GLU A 201 -24.25 -19.30 6.99
N ILE A 202 -22.92 -19.05 7.02
CA ILE A 202 -22.18 -18.69 8.23
C ILE A 202 -22.62 -17.30 8.75
N VAL A 203 -22.93 -16.39 7.85
CA VAL A 203 -23.24 -14.98 8.18
C VAL A 203 -24.58 -14.82 8.85
N LYS A 204 -25.54 -15.69 8.54
CA LYS A 204 -26.93 -15.62 9.02
C LYS A 204 -27.21 -16.71 10.04
N GLU A 205 -27.47 -16.33 11.28
CA GLU A 205 -27.90 -17.24 12.34
C GLU A 205 -29.39 -17.00 12.63
N ASN A 206 -30.23 -18.03 12.46
CA ASN A 206 -31.62 -17.98 12.85
C ASN A 206 -31.71 -18.09 14.39
N VAL A 207 -32.12 -17.05 15.05
CA VAL A 207 -32.30 -16.98 16.51
C VAL A 207 -33.77 -16.80 16.82
N LYS A 208 -34.33 -17.57 17.80
CA LYS A 208 -35.68 -17.30 18.29
C LYS A 208 -35.65 -16.08 19.20
N GLY A 209 -36.39 -15.05 18.84
CA GLY A 209 -36.63 -13.88 19.67
C GLY A 209 -37.35 -14.24 20.99
N ALA A 210 -37.38 -13.31 21.95
CA ALA A 210 -38.07 -13.49 23.21
C ALA A 210 -39.60 -13.67 23.06
N ASP A 211 -40.15 -13.28 21.92
CA ASP A 211 -41.52 -13.43 21.47
C ASP A 211 -41.80 -14.75 20.73
N GLY A 212 -40.77 -15.59 20.53
CA GLY A 212 -40.85 -16.86 19.81
C GLY A 212 -40.79 -16.74 18.29
N GLU A 213 -40.67 -15.54 17.73
CA GLU A 213 -40.50 -15.33 16.31
C GLU A 213 -39.05 -15.60 15.87
N GLU A 214 -38.86 -16.12 14.66
CA GLU A 214 -37.52 -16.34 14.09
C GLU A 214 -36.93 -14.99 13.64
N GLN A 215 -35.78 -14.64 14.24
CA GLN A 215 -35.04 -13.46 13.88
C GLN A 215 -33.68 -13.87 13.26
N ILE A 216 -33.26 -13.16 12.22
CA ILE A 216 -31.96 -13.36 11.62
C ILE A 216 -30.96 -12.49 12.39
N LYS A 217 -29.99 -13.15 13.03
CA LYS A 217 -28.88 -12.47 13.68
C LYS A 217 -27.62 -12.61 12.82
N TYR A 218 -26.98 -11.49 12.55
CA TYR A 218 -25.73 -11.45 11.81
C TYR A 218 -24.53 -11.58 12.75
N CYS A 219 -23.46 -12.23 12.28
CA CYS A 219 -22.20 -12.27 13.02
C CYS A 219 -21.51 -10.89 12.99
N LYS A 220 -20.71 -10.61 14.01
CA LYS A 220 -19.77 -9.49 13.97
C LYS A 220 -18.59 -9.88 13.06
N VAL A 221 -18.10 -8.94 12.23
CA VAL A 221 -17.00 -9.20 11.31
C VAL A 221 -15.79 -8.37 11.69
N LEU A 222 -14.64 -9.02 11.76
CA LEU A 222 -13.32 -8.37 11.82
C LEU A 222 -12.68 -8.50 10.46
N SER A 223 -12.50 -7.37 9.77
CA SER A 223 -11.91 -7.33 8.43
C SER A 223 -10.48 -6.83 8.48
N PHE A 224 -9.58 -7.66 7.98
CA PHE A 224 -8.19 -7.28 7.65
C PHE A 224 -8.06 -6.79 6.19
N ASN A 225 -9.17 -6.78 5.44
CA ASN A 225 -9.22 -6.24 4.08
C ASN A 225 -9.53 -4.75 4.13
N TYR A 226 -9.00 -4.01 3.17
CA TYR A 226 -9.33 -2.60 2.96
C TYR A 226 -10.63 -2.41 2.17
N THR A 227 -11.08 -3.46 1.45
CA THR A 227 -12.24 -3.42 0.54
C THR A 227 -13.57 -3.57 1.29
N ASN A 228 -14.65 -3.09 0.68
CA ASN A 228 -16.00 -3.25 1.19
C ASN A 228 -16.73 -4.50 0.65
N THR A 229 -16.00 -5.49 0.15
CA THR A 229 -16.55 -6.68 -0.53
C THR A 229 -17.60 -7.38 0.32
N TYR A 230 -17.35 -7.58 1.62
CA TYR A 230 -18.32 -8.20 2.51
C TYR A 230 -19.59 -7.37 2.66
N GLU A 231 -19.47 -6.05 2.88
CA GLU A 231 -20.64 -5.15 2.97
C GLU A 231 -21.49 -5.21 1.72
N ARG A 232 -20.84 -5.16 0.55
CA ARG A 232 -21.51 -5.10 -0.74
C ARG A 232 -22.26 -6.39 -1.09
N LEU A 233 -21.70 -7.55 -0.72
CA LEU A 233 -22.22 -8.85 -1.16
C LEU A 233 -23.12 -9.53 -0.12
N TYR A 234 -22.94 -9.27 1.17
CA TYR A 234 -23.55 -10.06 2.24
C TYR A 234 -24.42 -9.27 3.22
N LEU A 235 -24.37 -7.93 3.18
CA LEU A 235 -25.15 -7.10 4.09
C LEU A 235 -26.27 -6.33 3.36
N ASP A 236 -27.44 -6.28 3.99
CA ASP A 236 -28.49 -5.36 3.58
C ASP A 236 -28.16 -3.93 4.05
N LYS A 237 -28.58 -2.92 3.28
CA LYS A 237 -28.25 -1.49 3.54
C LYS A 237 -28.60 -0.99 4.94
N GLN A 238 -29.55 -1.64 5.63
CA GLN A 238 -29.98 -1.27 6.99
C GLN A 238 -29.05 -1.81 8.09
N GLN A 239 -28.13 -2.73 7.76
CA GLN A 239 -27.33 -3.50 8.73
C GLN A 239 -25.86 -3.08 8.78
N ILE A 240 -25.44 -2.21 7.87
CA ILE A 240 -24.02 -1.85 7.66
C ILE A 240 -23.41 -1.16 8.89
N GLN A 241 -24.20 -0.45 9.70
CA GLN A 241 -23.65 0.53 10.65
C GLN A 241 -22.88 -0.03 11.86
N ASN A 242 -23.02 -1.32 12.22
CA ASN A 242 -22.38 -1.83 13.46
C ASN A 242 -21.85 -3.27 13.39
N SER A 243 -21.65 -3.81 12.21
CA SER A 243 -21.33 -5.25 12.06
C SER A 243 -19.89 -5.54 11.66
N ILE A 244 -19.13 -4.53 11.20
CA ILE A 244 -17.79 -4.73 10.66
C ILE A 244 -16.80 -3.75 11.31
N ASP A 245 -15.72 -4.31 11.85
CA ASP A 245 -14.53 -3.56 12.26
C ASP A 245 -13.41 -3.79 11.24
N TYR A 246 -12.93 -2.71 10.63
CA TYR A 246 -11.81 -2.73 9.69
C TYR A 246 -10.50 -2.47 10.46
N ILE A 247 -9.76 -3.54 10.71
CA ILE A 247 -8.56 -3.51 11.58
C ILE A 247 -7.46 -2.63 10.98
N HIS A 248 -7.24 -2.72 9.67
CA HIS A 248 -6.22 -1.96 8.94
C HIS A 248 -6.78 -0.71 8.25
N GLY A 249 -7.99 -0.29 8.64
CA GLY A 249 -8.70 0.79 7.95
C GLY A 249 -9.47 0.31 6.73
N LYS A 250 -10.26 1.21 6.15
CA LYS A 250 -11.12 0.95 4.99
C LYS A 250 -10.82 1.93 3.87
N ALA A 251 -10.64 1.43 2.67
CA ALA A 251 -10.44 2.24 1.47
C ALA A 251 -11.68 3.10 1.17
N LYS A 252 -11.46 4.38 0.84
CA LYS A 252 -12.49 5.36 0.49
C LYS A 252 -12.01 6.26 -0.64
N LEU A 253 -12.77 6.33 -1.72
CA LEU A 253 -12.36 7.10 -2.92
C LEU A 253 -12.10 8.58 -2.65
N PHE A 254 -12.88 9.19 -1.76
CA PHE A 254 -12.81 10.63 -1.49
C PHE A 254 -11.83 11.03 -0.36
N ASN A 255 -10.97 10.13 0.09
CA ASN A 255 -9.89 10.47 0.99
C ASN A 255 -8.78 11.25 0.25
N THR A 256 -7.89 11.85 1.04
CA THR A 256 -6.65 12.47 0.57
C THR A 256 -5.46 11.75 1.21
N VAL A 257 -4.24 12.13 0.86
CA VAL A 257 -3.03 11.59 1.50
C VAL A 257 -3.03 11.83 3.02
N GLU A 258 -3.62 12.97 3.47
CA GLU A 258 -3.58 13.39 4.87
C GLU A 258 -4.69 12.75 5.74
N ASN A 259 -5.81 12.34 5.14
CA ASN A 259 -6.96 11.81 5.90
C ASN A 259 -7.24 10.33 5.62
N ASN A 260 -6.32 9.64 4.96
CA ASN A 260 -6.41 8.21 4.71
C ASN A 260 -6.27 7.45 6.05
N ASN A 261 -7.13 6.48 6.28
CA ASN A 261 -7.09 5.63 7.47
C ASN A 261 -6.63 4.19 7.17
N MET A 262 -6.19 3.92 5.96
CA MET A 262 -5.54 2.65 5.65
C MET A 262 -4.14 2.63 6.23
N VAL A 263 -3.76 1.51 6.83
CA VAL A 263 -2.46 1.34 7.46
C VAL A 263 -1.65 0.30 6.69
N LEU A 264 -0.55 0.75 6.13
CA LEU A 264 0.48 -0.07 5.52
C LEU A 264 1.82 0.35 6.13
N GLY A 265 2.43 -0.49 6.93
CA GLY A 265 3.62 -0.10 7.69
C GLY A 265 4.39 -1.31 8.21
N ILE A 266 5.33 -1.05 9.11
CA ILE A 266 6.18 -2.08 9.71
C ILE A 266 5.52 -2.68 10.96
N ASP A 267 5.71 -3.98 11.14
CA ASP A 267 5.31 -4.71 12.33
C ASP A 267 6.38 -4.57 13.46
N GLU A 268 6.09 -5.07 14.66
CA GLU A 268 6.80 -4.85 15.93
C GLU A 268 8.27 -5.31 16.04
N TYR A 269 9.02 -5.42 14.99
CA TYR A 269 10.43 -5.85 15.04
C TYR A 269 11.41 -4.77 15.50
N LEU A 270 10.92 -3.58 15.85
CA LEU A 270 11.77 -2.50 16.33
C LEU A 270 11.95 -2.57 17.84
N THR A 271 13.17 -2.35 18.33
CA THR A 271 13.43 -2.15 19.77
C THR A 271 12.74 -0.86 20.26
N ASP A 272 12.45 -0.76 21.58
CA ASP A 272 11.71 0.38 22.12
C ASP A 272 12.34 1.74 21.77
N GLU A 273 13.67 1.84 21.80
CA GLU A 273 14.38 3.06 21.37
C GLU A 273 14.20 3.40 19.88
N ARG A 274 13.96 2.40 19.05
CA ARG A 274 13.69 2.57 17.61
C ARG A 274 12.23 2.88 17.34
N LYS A 275 11.32 2.31 18.12
CA LYS A 275 9.88 2.62 18.03
C LYS A 275 9.62 4.11 18.20
N ASP A 276 10.29 4.74 19.17
CA ASP A 276 10.13 6.18 19.42
C ASP A 276 10.57 7.07 18.25
N ARG A 277 11.46 6.57 17.39
CA ARG A 277 11.98 7.33 16.23
C ARG A 277 11.25 7.04 14.94
N GLU A 278 10.80 5.82 14.77
CA GLU A 278 10.18 5.32 13.55
C GLU A 278 8.66 5.16 13.70
N THR A 279 8.06 5.87 14.67
CA THR A 279 6.60 5.84 14.93
C THR A 279 5.75 6.10 13.70
N GLU A 280 6.26 6.90 12.76
CA GLU A 280 5.58 7.23 11.50
C GLU A 280 5.41 6.01 10.57
N PHE A 281 6.26 4.97 10.71
CA PHE A 281 6.21 3.75 9.92
C PHE A 281 5.56 2.57 10.64
N ILE A 282 5.27 2.70 11.93
CA ILE A 282 4.68 1.63 12.74
C ILE A 282 3.20 1.49 12.40
N CYS A 283 2.79 0.27 12.12
CA CYS A 283 1.39 -0.06 11.91
C CYS A 283 0.58 0.24 13.19
N LEU A 284 -0.48 1.06 13.07
CA LEU A 284 -1.31 1.53 14.21
C LEU A 284 -2.07 0.43 14.96
N LEU A 285 -1.95 -0.84 14.58
CA LEU A 285 -2.59 -1.96 15.27
C LEU A 285 -2.23 -2.06 16.75
N TYR A 286 -1.08 -1.53 17.15
CA TYR A 286 -0.57 -1.64 18.52
C TYR A 286 -0.70 -0.36 19.34
N THR A 287 -1.24 0.71 18.79
CA THR A 287 -1.47 1.97 19.55
C THR A 287 -2.86 2.05 20.17
N SER A 288 -3.72 1.05 20.00
CA SER A 288 -5.09 1.02 20.55
C SER A 288 -5.22 0.42 21.94
N ASP A 289 -4.12 0.07 22.60
CA ASP A 289 -4.10 -0.35 24.01
C ASP A 289 -3.77 0.84 24.95
N ALA A 290 -4.39 2.00 24.71
CA ALA A 290 -4.37 3.11 25.63
C ALA A 290 -5.78 3.45 26.10
#